data_b6e0a8121ac0a7186be054479acbf412
#
_entry.id   b6e0a8121ac0a7186be054479acbf412
#
_cell.length_a   1.000
_cell.length_b   1.000
_cell.length_c   1.000
_cell.angle_alpha   90.00
_cell.angle_beta   90.00
_cell.angle_gamma   90.00
#
_symmetry.space_group_name_H-M   'P 1'
#
loop_
_entity.id
_entity.type
_entity.pdbx_description
1 polymer ?
#
loop_
_entity_poly.entity_id
_entity_poly.type
_entity_poly.pdbx_seq_one_letter_code
_entity_poly.pdbx_strand_id
1 'polypeptide(L)'
;MDDSFAFGKPSRKRSLPAAPRPKGQRADASSGRGRIMALVAAGVVVVLVVVGFMTFVKGSGEQIASDQQSVISQIGAAKDVEAQTTEQQAITAVQELYAEQGSFDGVTVAALKHFEPAFSYTDNASTGPKVIAVGASSSGVGLAVLSQSGTCFYLHIAASSVRYGTGTTCTGTAALTAAATSWPS
;
A
#
# COMPACT_ATOMS: atom_id res chain seq x y z
N MET A 1 -12.10 28.51 -44.32
CA MET A 1 -13.12 28.00 -43.36
C MET A 1 -12.44 28.08 -42.02
N ASP A 2 -12.70 29.22 -41.36
CA ASP A 2 -12.13 29.53 -40.04
C ASP A 2 -13.06 28.99 -38.97
N ASP A 3 -12.60 28.12 -38.10
CA ASP A 3 -13.26 27.77 -36.85
C ASP A 3 -12.37 28.13 -35.67
N SER A 4 -12.58 29.33 -35.16
CA SER A 4 -12.02 29.87 -33.96
C SER A 4 -12.66 29.21 -32.72
N PHE A 5 -12.00 28.27 -32.04
CA PHE A 5 -12.44 27.79 -30.75
C PHE A 5 -12.03 28.76 -29.63
N ALA A 6 -13.04 29.46 -29.11
CA ALA A 6 -12.93 30.34 -27.97
C ALA A 6 -12.75 29.57 -26.66
N PHE A 7 -11.62 29.75 -26.01
CA PHE A 7 -11.36 29.26 -24.67
C PHE A 7 -12.19 30.02 -23.63
N GLY A 8 -13.12 29.32 -22.99
CA GLY A 8 -13.93 29.81 -21.89
C GLY A 8 -13.07 30.06 -20.63
N LYS A 9 -13.18 31.26 -20.07
CA LYS A 9 -12.56 31.70 -18.81
C LYS A 9 -13.00 30.84 -17.64
N PRO A 10 -12.11 30.35 -16.76
CA PRO A 10 -12.49 29.78 -15.48
C PRO A 10 -12.89 30.89 -14.50
N SER A 11 -14.11 30.85 -14.06
CA SER A 11 -14.67 31.78 -13.08
C SER A 11 -14.75 31.14 -11.70
N ARG A 12 -14.56 32.01 -10.69
CA ARG A 12 -14.92 31.90 -9.26
C ARG A 12 -13.96 31.20 -8.31
N LYS A 13 -13.16 32.08 -7.71
CA LYS A 13 -12.67 31.91 -6.34
C LYS A 13 -13.84 31.85 -5.37
N ARG A 14 -14.09 30.70 -4.74
CA ARG A 14 -14.95 30.59 -3.55
C ARG A 14 -14.15 31.05 -2.33
N SER A 15 -14.54 32.14 -1.76
CA SER A 15 -14.09 32.57 -0.43
C SER A 15 -14.65 31.64 0.63
N LEU A 16 -13.78 31.00 1.40
CA LEU A 16 -14.12 30.21 2.58
C LEU A 16 -14.59 31.14 3.72
N PRO A 17 -15.66 30.79 4.45
CA PRO A 17 -16.08 31.55 5.62
C PRO A 17 -15.07 31.41 6.74
N ALA A 18 -14.77 32.53 7.42
CA ALA A 18 -13.87 32.60 8.54
C ALA A 18 -14.40 31.81 9.75
N ALA A 19 -13.53 31.02 10.36
CA ALA A 19 -13.82 30.25 11.57
C ALA A 19 -14.07 31.20 12.78
N PRO A 20 -15.05 30.90 13.64
CA PRO A 20 -15.30 31.71 14.84
C PRO A 20 -14.16 31.57 15.86
N ARG A 21 -13.70 32.70 16.39
CA ARG A 21 -12.69 32.77 17.46
C ARG A 21 -13.27 32.22 18.78
N PRO A 22 -12.53 31.39 19.52
CA PRO A 22 -12.96 30.97 20.85
C PRO A 22 -12.88 32.15 21.82
N LYS A 23 -13.99 32.40 22.51
CA LYS A 23 -14.10 33.38 23.62
C LYS A 23 -13.23 32.91 24.78
N GLY A 24 -12.37 33.81 25.27
CA GLY A 24 -11.45 33.57 26.38
C GLY A 24 -12.21 33.14 27.64
N GLN A 25 -11.80 32.02 28.22
CA GLN A 25 -12.14 31.62 29.57
C GLN A 25 -11.31 32.48 30.56
N ARG A 26 -12.04 33.26 31.38
CA ARG A 26 -11.46 33.94 32.53
C ARG A 26 -11.05 32.87 33.54
N ALA A 27 -9.80 32.91 33.94
CA ALA A 27 -9.29 32.14 35.07
C ALA A 27 -9.78 32.79 36.37
N ASP A 28 -10.72 32.15 37.04
CA ASP A 28 -11.07 32.48 38.42
C ASP A 28 -10.00 31.91 39.36
N ALA A 29 -9.33 32.84 40.06
CA ALA A 29 -8.37 32.52 41.10
C ALA A 29 -9.12 32.09 42.37
N SER A 30 -9.26 30.78 42.57
CA SER A 30 -9.79 30.24 43.83
C SER A 30 -8.69 29.69 44.74
N SER A 31 -8.62 30.31 45.86
CA SER A 31 -8.06 30.09 47.20
C SER A 31 -7.22 28.80 47.44
N GLY A 32 -6.06 29.01 48.06
CA GLY A 32 -4.96 28.04 48.29
C GLY A 32 -5.24 26.81 49.17
N ARG A 33 -6.48 26.56 49.64
CA ARG A 33 -6.80 25.35 50.38
C ARG A 33 -7.18 24.15 49.50
N GLY A 34 -7.62 24.39 48.25
CA GLY A 34 -7.94 23.33 47.30
C GLY A 34 -6.70 22.68 46.65
N ARG A 35 -5.55 23.33 46.66
CA ARG A 35 -4.33 22.83 45.98
C ARG A 35 -3.69 21.65 46.71
N ILE A 36 -3.77 21.60 48.05
CA ILE A 36 -3.16 20.50 48.81
C ILE A 36 -3.99 19.21 48.65
N MET A 37 -5.33 19.32 48.66
CA MET A 37 -6.22 18.18 48.44
C MET A 37 -6.11 17.64 47.02
N ALA A 38 -5.91 18.49 45.98
CA ALA A 38 -5.74 18.08 44.61
C ALA A 38 -4.42 17.32 44.39
N LEU A 39 -3.36 17.69 45.08
CA LEU A 39 -2.05 17.01 44.95
C LEU A 39 -2.07 15.62 45.61
N VAL A 40 -2.78 15.42 46.72
CA VAL A 40 -2.93 14.11 47.36
C VAL A 40 -3.78 13.17 46.48
N ALA A 41 -4.86 13.66 45.90
CA ALA A 41 -5.70 12.87 45.00
C ALA A 41 -4.94 12.46 43.72
N ALA A 42 -4.13 13.36 43.14
CA ALA A 42 -3.29 13.06 41.97
C ALA A 42 -2.23 11.99 42.29
N GLY A 43 -1.62 12.05 43.48
CA GLY A 43 -0.63 11.06 43.91
C GLY A 43 -1.21 9.64 44.03
N VAL A 44 -2.42 9.51 44.57
CA VAL A 44 -3.08 8.21 44.73
C VAL A 44 -3.45 7.60 43.36
N VAL A 45 -3.93 8.43 42.41
CA VAL A 45 -4.25 7.95 41.06
C VAL A 45 -3.01 7.45 40.32
N VAL A 46 -1.88 8.15 40.44
CA VAL A 46 -0.62 7.72 39.82
C VAL A 46 -0.14 6.39 40.40
N VAL A 47 -0.21 6.21 41.73
CA VAL A 47 0.18 4.94 42.36
C VAL A 47 -0.75 3.80 41.93
N LEU A 48 -2.04 4.02 41.84
CA LEU A 48 -2.99 2.98 41.36
C LEU A 48 -2.77 2.64 39.89
N VAL A 49 -2.44 3.61 39.03
CA VAL A 49 -2.11 3.36 37.62
C VAL A 49 -0.81 2.56 37.50
N VAL A 50 0.22 2.91 38.28
CA VAL A 50 1.51 2.18 38.26
C VAL A 50 1.37 0.76 38.77
N VAL A 51 0.64 0.56 39.92
CA VAL A 51 0.38 -0.78 40.46
C VAL A 51 -0.51 -1.59 39.51
N GLY A 52 -1.55 -0.99 38.92
CA GLY A 52 -2.38 -1.63 37.90
C GLY A 52 -1.59 -2.02 36.64
N PHE A 53 -0.67 -1.16 36.21
CA PHE A 53 0.21 -1.47 35.06
C PHE A 53 1.21 -2.59 35.40
N MET A 54 1.81 -2.58 36.58
CA MET A 54 2.73 -3.63 37.02
C MET A 54 2.05 -5.01 37.21
N THR A 55 0.81 -5.06 37.66
CA THR A 55 0.06 -6.32 37.76
C THR A 55 -0.40 -6.82 36.39
N PHE A 56 -0.73 -5.90 35.48
CA PHE A 56 -1.07 -6.23 34.09
C PHE A 56 0.13 -6.83 33.36
N VAL A 57 1.32 -6.27 33.53
CA VAL A 57 2.55 -6.76 32.88
C VAL A 57 3.00 -8.14 33.40
N LYS A 58 2.72 -8.48 34.68
CA LYS A 58 3.09 -9.79 35.24
C LYS A 58 2.18 -10.95 34.80
N GLY A 59 0.97 -10.67 34.34
CA GLY A 59 0.02 -11.70 33.88
C GLY A 59 0.06 -12.00 32.38
N SER A 60 0.86 -11.27 31.58
CA SER A 60 0.72 -11.24 30.11
C SER A 60 1.90 -11.81 29.33
N GLY A 61 2.80 -12.56 30.00
CA GLY A 61 4.02 -13.06 29.33
C GLY A 61 3.76 -13.98 28.11
N GLU A 62 2.66 -14.73 28.12
CA GLU A 62 2.31 -15.63 27.00
C GLU A 62 1.43 -14.96 25.94
N GLN A 63 0.61 -13.96 26.30
CA GLN A 63 -0.21 -13.23 25.33
C GLN A 63 0.61 -12.23 24.50
N ILE A 64 1.67 -11.64 25.05
CA ILE A 64 2.52 -10.70 24.32
C ILE A 64 3.24 -11.37 23.16
N ALA A 65 3.64 -12.64 23.29
CA ALA A 65 4.28 -13.37 22.20
C ALA A 65 3.32 -13.66 21.04
N SER A 66 2.05 -13.99 21.31
CA SER A 66 1.04 -14.22 20.28
C SER A 66 0.62 -12.92 19.58
N ASP A 67 0.52 -11.81 20.31
CA ASP A 67 0.18 -10.50 19.75
C ASP A 67 1.32 -9.95 18.88
N GLN A 68 2.59 -10.15 19.25
CA GLN A 68 3.71 -9.79 18.39
C GLN A 68 3.73 -10.59 17.09
N GLN A 69 3.44 -11.89 17.15
CA GLN A 69 3.38 -12.74 15.96
C GLN A 69 2.25 -12.27 15.01
N SER A 70 1.09 -11.89 15.55
CA SER A 70 -0.03 -11.37 14.75
C SER A 70 0.28 -10.03 14.10
N VAL A 71 0.96 -9.13 14.80
CA VAL A 71 1.40 -7.83 14.25
C VAL A 71 2.44 -8.02 13.14
N ILE A 72 3.41 -8.92 13.32
CA ILE A 72 4.41 -9.22 12.30
C ILE A 72 3.76 -9.80 11.04
N SER A 73 2.80 -10.71 11.18
CA SER A 73 2.08 -11.28 10.04
C SER A 73 1.23 -10.24 9.30
N GLN A 74 0.57 -9.31 10.02
CA GLN A 74 -0.19 -8.21 9.44
C GLN A 74 0.73 -7.22 8.69
N ILE A 75 1.91 -6.92 9.23
CA ILE A 75 2.90 -6.08 8.53
C ILE A 75 3.40 -6.78 7.27
N GLY A 76 3.63 -8.10 7.32
CA GLY A 76 3.99 -8.91 6.16
C GLY A 76 2.90 -8.83 5.08
N ALA A 77 1.67 -9.10 5.44
CA ALA A 77 0.53 -9.03 4.52
C ALA A 77 0.36 -7.62 3.91
N ALA A 78 0.52 -6.55 4.70
CA ALA A 78 0.45 -5.18 4.17
C ALA A 78 1.56 -4.88 3.16
N LYS A 79 2.77 -5.42 3.35
CA LYS A 79 3.87 -5.29 2.40
C LYS A 79 3.61 -6.05 1.09
N ASP A 80 2.94 -7.18 1.17
CA ASP A 80 2.59 -7.99 0.00
C ASP A 80 1.51 -7.34 -0.85
N VAL A 81 0.55 -6.64 -0.23
CA VAL A 81 -0.52 -5.91 -0.93
C VAL A 81 0.03 -4.87 -1.91
N GLU A 82 1.13 -4.17 -1.58
CA GLU A 82 1.74 -3.21 -2.50
C GLU A 82 2.22 -3.90 -3.79
N ALA A 83 2.93 -5.02 -3.67
CA ALA A 83 3.42 -5.78 -4.81
C ALA A 83 2.28 -6.34 -5.67
N GLN A 84 1.27 -6.94 -5.03
CA GLN A 84 0.08 -7.46 -5.71
C GLN A 84 -0.70 -6.37 -6.44
N THR A 85 -0.85 -5.19 -5.82
CA THR A 85 -1.53 -4.05 -6.44
C THR A 85 -0.76 -3.54 -7.66
N THR A 86 0.57 -3.47 -7.57
CA THR A 86 1.44 -3.07 -8.68
C THR A 86 1.26 -4.01 -9.87
N GLU A 87 1.24 -5.33 -9.64
CA GLU A 87 1.01 -6.30 -10.71
C GLU A 87 -0.40 -6.20 -11.31
N GLN A 88 -1.43 -6.04 -10.47
CA GLN A 88 -2.80 -5.88 -10.97
C GLN A 88 -2.97 -4.66 -11.87
N GLN A 89 -2.34 -3.55 -11.55
CA GLN A 89 -2.37 -2.35 -12.37
C GLN A 89 -1.65 -2.56 -13.71
N ALA A 90 -0.56 -3.32 -13.73
CA ALA A 90 0.17 -3.64 -14.96
C ALA A 90 -0.60 -4.57 -15.92
N ILE A 91 -1.62 -5.31 -15.46
CA ILE A 91 -2.46 -6.16 -16.32
C ILE A 91 -3.09 -5.32 -17.43
N THR A 92 -3.60 -4.15 -17.11
CA THR A 92 -4.27 -3.25 -18.07
C THR A 92 -3.31 -2.86 -19.19
N ALA A 93 -2.09 -2.45 -18.86
CA ALA A 93 -1.09 -2.06 -19.86
C ALA A 93 -0.73 -3.24 -20.80
N VAL A 94 -0.60 -4.46 -20.27
CA VAL A 94 -0.34 -5.66 -21.09
C VAL A 94 -1.54 -5.98 -21.99
N GLN A 95 -2.76 -5.87 -21.49
CA GLN A 95 -3.97 -6.15 -22.25
C GLN A 95 -4.21 -5.13 -23.37
N GLU A 96 -3.92 -3.85 -23.12
CA GLU A 96 -4.00 -2.78 -24.11
C GLU A 96 -3.00 -3.04 -25.24
N LEU A 97 -1.74 -3.35 -24.92
CA LEU A 97 -0.72 -3.70 -25.91
C LEU A 97 -1.12 -4.94 -26.73
N TYR A 98 -1.66 -5.96 -26.08
CA TYR A 98 -2.15 -7.14 -26.77
C TYR A 98 -3.32 -6.81 -27.71
N ALA A 99 -4.26 -5.96 -27.28
CA ALA A 99 -5.40 -5.55 -28.09
C ALA A 99 -4.97 -4.75 -29.33
N GLU A 100 -3.92 -3.93 -29.22
CA GLU A 100 -3.39 -3.17 -30.34
C GLU A 100 -2.61 -4.03 -31.35
N GLN A 101 -1.84 -5.01 -30.86
CA GLN A 101 -0.88 -5.75 -31.68
C GLN A 101 -1.37 -7.14 -32.10
N GLY A 102 -2.37 -7.68 -31.42
CA GLY A 102 -2.90 -9.03 -31.65
C GLY A 102 -1.94 -10.14 -31.22
N SER A 103 -0.81 -9.82 -30.60
CA SER A 103 0.19 -10.79 -30.11
C SER A 103 0.92 -10.26 -28.88
N PHE A 104 1.56 -11.18 -28.11
CA PHE A 104 2.41 -10.82 -26.98
C PHE A 104 3.87 -10.52 -27.36
N ASP A 105 4.27 -10.76 -28.62
CA ASP A 105 5.67 -10.59 -29.06
C ASP A 105 6.15 -9.13 -28.98
N GLY A 106 5.21 -8.18 -29.05
CA GLY A 106 5.52 -6.75 -28.93
C GLY A 106 5.44 -6.22 -27.50
N VAL A 107 5.10 -7.05 -26.51
CA VAL A 107 5.05 -6.62 -25.10
C VAL A 107 6.47 -6.56 -24.55
N THR A 108 7.10 -5.43 -24.72
CA THR A 108 8.46 -5.14 -24.26
C THR A 108 8.47 -4.19 -23.08
N VAL A 109 9.56 -4.17 -22.32
CA VAL A 109 9.77 -3.17 -21.24
C VAL A 109 9.59 -1.74 -21.76
N ALA A 110 10.06 -1.42 -22.96
CA ALA A 110 9.92 -0.09 -23.54
C ALA A 110 8.46 0.26 -23.86
N ALA A 111 7.70 -0.69 -24.41
CA ALA A 111 6.29 -0.51 -24.70
C ALA A 111 5.48 -0.32 -23.40
N LEU A 112 5.70 -1.17 -22.40
CA LEU A 112 5.00 -1.04 -21.09
C LEU A 112 5.30 0.29 -20.41
N LYS A 113 6.53 0.77 -20.41
CA LYS A 113 6.90 2.09 -19.89
C LYS A 113 6.20 3.25 -20.61
N HIS A 114 5.87 3.07 -21.86
CA HIS A 114 5.13 4.08 -22.62
C HIS A 114 3.65 4.16 -22.18
N PHE A 115 3.03 3.01 -21.93
CA PHE A 115 1.65 2.92 -21.49
C PHE A 115 1.46 3.29 -20.02
N GLU A 116 2.32 2.80 -19.14
CA GLU A 116 2.22 3.03 -17.70
C GLU A 116 3.58 3.49 -17.14
N PRO A 117 3.88 4.78 -17.24
CA PRO A 117 5.17 5.33 -16.81
C PRO A 117 5.34 5.40 -15.28
N ALA A 118 4.29 5.14 -14.51
CA ALA A 118 4.34 5.19 -13.04
C ALA A 118 5.18 4.05 -12.44
N PHE A 119 5.39 2.95 -13.20
CA PHE A 119 6.16 1.79 -12.76
C PHE A 119 7.52 1.70 -13.46
N SER A 120 8.46 1.06 -12.77
CA SER A 120 9.73 0.66 -13.36
C SER A 120 9.62 -0.75 -13.91
N TYR A 121 9.63 -0.90 -15.22
CA TYR A 121 9.69 -2.21 -15.88
C TYR A 121 11.14 -2.60 -16.19
N THR A 122 11.46 -3.90 -16.09
CA THR A 122 12.82 -4.44 -16.31
C THR A 122 12.76 -5.84 -16.94
N ASP A 123 13.75 -6.17 -17.75
CA ASP A 123 13.99 -7.54 -18.26
C ASP A 123 14.79 -8.38 -17.25
N ASN A 124 15.34 -7.75 -16.22
CA ASN A 124 16.03 -8.39 -15.12
C ASN A 124 15.06 -8.77 -13.99
N ALA A 125 15.59 -9.36 -12.91
CA ALA A 125 14.79 -9.64 -11.74
C ALA A 125 14.25 -8.35 -11.09
N SER A 126 13.03 -8.43 -10.56
CA SER A 126 12.44 -7.37 -9.76
C SER A 126 13.26 -7.16 -8.47
N THR A 127 13.47 -5.91 -8.11
CA THR A 127 14.23 -5.51 -6.91
C THR A 127 13.36 -4.85 -5.83
N GLY A 128 12.05 -4.78 -6.02
CA GLY A 128 11.14 -4.19 -5.06
C GLY A 128 9.70 -4.05 -5.58
N PRO A 129 8.79 -3.56 -4.73
CA PRO A 129 7.35 -3.62 -5.00
C PRO A 129 6.84 -2.72 -6.13
N LYS A 130 7.68 -1.83 -6.65
CA LYS A 130 7.38 -0.95 -7.80
C LYS A 130 8.21 -1.27 -9.04
N VAL A 131 9.00 -2.34 -8.99
CA VAL A 131 9.83 -2.78 -10.10
C VAL A 131 9.25 -4.07 -10.66
N ILE A 132 8.72 -4.04 -11.86
CA ILE A 132 8.05 -5.16 -12.51
C ILE A 132 9.03 -5.83 -13.47
N ALA A 133 9.41 -7.06 -13.17
CA ALA A 133 10.17 -7.89 -14.10
C ALA A 133 9.23 -8.46 -15.16
N VAL A 134 9.60 -8.32 -16.42
CA VAL A 134 8.79 -8.70 -17.59
C VAL A 134 9.43 -9.86 -18.33
N GLY A 135 8.64 -10.86 -18.69
CA GLY A 135 9.04 -11.94 -19.58
C GLY A 135 7.94 -12.20 -20.59
N ALA A 136 8.19 -12.00 -21.88
CA ALA A 136 7.23 -12.27 -22.92
C ALA A 136 7.51 -13.60 -23.62
N SER A 137 6.44 -14.26 -24.05
CA SER A 137 6.46 -15.43 -24.91
C SER A 137 5.30 -15.35 -25.92
N SER A 138 5.29 -16.14 -26.96
CA SER A 138 4.18 -16.20 -27.91
C SER A 138 2.83 -16.59 -27.26
N SER A 139 2.84 -17.25 -26.10
CA SER A 139 1.64 -17.69 -25.38
C SER A 139 1.15 -16.70 -24.31
N GLY A 140 1.94 -15.73 -23.92
CA GLY A 140 1.58 -14.76 -22.90
C GLY A 140 2.76 -14.01 -22.31
N VAL A 141 2.46 -13.17 -21.33
CA VAL A 141 3.42 -12.34 -20.60
C VAL A 141 3.47 -12.75 -19.15
N GLY A 142 4.66 -12.97 -18.62
CA GLY A 142 4.93 -13.13 -17.20
C GLY A 142 5.37 -11.81 -16.58
N LEU A 143 4.72 -11.43 -15.50
CA LEU A 143 5.12 -10.30 -14.64
C LEU A 143 5.53 -10.84 -13.29
N ALA A 144 6.62 -10.32 -12.72
CA ALA A 144 7.04 -10.68 -11.37
C ALA A 144 7.43 -9.43 -10.58
N VAL A 145 6.94 -9.34 -9.34
CA VAL A 145 7.23 -8.25 -8.42
C VAL A 145 7.72 -8.79 -7.09
N LEU A 146 8.86 -8.26 -6.63
CA LEU A 146 9.40 -8.57 -5.31
C LEU A 146 8.71 -7.70 -4.25
N SER A 147 8.00 -8.35 -3.34
CA SER A 147 7.42 -7.69 -2.17
C SER A 147 8.51 -7.29 -1.16
N GLN A 148 8.18 -6.34 -0.30
CA GLN A 148 9.02 -5.99 0.86
C GLN A 148 9.10 -7.10 1.92
N SER A 149 8.22 -8.12 1.87
CA SER A 149 8.34 -9.33 2.69
C SER A 149 9.40 -10.29 2.19
N GLY A 150 9.90 -10.10 0.95
CA GLY A 150 10.81 -11.00 0.27
C GLY A 150 10.12 -12.05 -0.60
N THR A 151 8.78 -12.03 -0.68
CA THR A 151 7.99 -12.92 -1.55
C THR A 151 7.95 -12.35 -2.97
N CYS A 152 8.20 -13.19 -3.97
CA CYS A 152 7.95 -12.84 -5.37
C CYS A 152 6.53 -13.21 -5.72
N PHE A 153 5.74 -12.25 -6.14
CA PHE A 153 4.42 -12.45 -6.73
C PHE A 153 4.54 -12.59 -8.23
N TYR A 154 3.68 -13.41 -8.83
CA TYR A 154 3.69 -13.72 -10.25
C TYR A 154 2.33 -13.54 -10.87
N LEU A 155 2.30 -12.94 -12.05
CA LEU A 155 1.18 -12.98 -12.98
C LEU A 155 1.62 -13.59 -14.31
N HIS A 156 0.83 -14.50 -14.83
CA HIS A 156 0.91 -14.96 -16.20
C HIS A 156 -0.35 -14.53 -16.94
N ILE A 157 -0.21 -13.64 -17.89
CA ILE A 157 -1.28 -13.05 -18.68
C ILE A 157 -1.26 -13.70 -20.06
N ALA A 158 -2.28 -14.51 -20.35
CA ALA A 158 -2.51 -15.11 -21.66
C ALA A 158 -3.74 -14.47 -22.31
N ALA A 159 -4.01 -14.74 -23.59
CA ALA A 159 -5.07 -14.10 -24.36
C ALA A 159 -6.47 -14.19 -23.71
N SER A 160 -6.77 -15.25 -22.97
CA SER A 160 -8.08 -15.49 -22.37
C SER A 160 -8.05 -15.73 -20.86
N SER A 161 -6.89 -15.59 -20.22
CA SER A 161 -6.77 -15.89 -18.79
C SER A 161 -5.62 -15.13 -18.13
N VAL A 162 -5.79 -14.83 -16.82
CA VAL A 162 -4.75 -14.40 -15.93
C VAL A 162 -4.52 -15.47 -14.89
N ARG A 163 -3.29 -15.85 -14.65
CA ARG A 163 -2.86 -16.82 -13.65
C ARG A 163 -1.93 -16.18 -12.65
N TYR A 164 -1.97 -16.68 -11.45
CA TYR A 164 -1.29 -16.17 -10.29
C TYR A 164 -0.31 -17.20 -9.74
N GLY A 165 0.71 -16.72 -9.05
CA GLY A 165 1.68 -17.57 -8.37
C GLY A 165 2.58 -16.82 -7.44
N THR A 166 3.40 -17.54 -6.70
CA THR A 166 4.47 -16.98 -5.87
C THR A 166 5.73 -17.82 -6.03
N GLY A 167 6.87 -17.23 -5.73
CA GLY A 167 8.14 -17.95 -5.81
C GLY A 167 9.30 -17.20 -5.17
N THR A 168 10.51 -17.65 -5.46
CA THR A 168 11.75 -17.08 -4.92
C THR A 168 12.59 -16.38 -6.00
N THR A 169 12.29 -16.61 -7.28
CA THR A 169 13.02 -16.04 -8.41
C THR A 169 12.18 -14.99 -9.10
N CYS A 170 12.37 -13.72 -8.75
CA CYS A 170 11.56 -12.59 -9.22
C CYS A 170 11.84 -12.17 -10.67
N THR A 171 11.72 -13.08 -11.62
CA THR A 171 11.88 -12.79 -13.04
C THR A 171 10.57 -12.98 -13.81
N GLY A 172 10.35 -12.20 -14.86
CA GLY A 172 9.17 -12.36 -15.70
C GLY A 172 9.09 -13.74 -16.37
N THR A 173 10.25 -14.35 -16.70
CA THR A 173 10.29 -15.71 -17.23
C THR A 173 9.81 -16.75 -16.20
N ALA A 174 10.16 -16.60 -14.92
CA ALA A 174 9.64 -17.48 -13.87
C ALA A 174 8.12 -17.33 -13.71
N ALA A 175 7.60 -16.13 -13.87
CA ALA A 175 6.17 -15.86 -13.77
C ALA A 175 5.32 -16.52 -14.87
N LEU A 176 5.89 -16.88 -16.02
CA LEU A 176 5.19 -17.66 -17.07
C LEU A 176 4.72 -19.03 -16.58
N THR A 177 5.26 -19.54 -15.48
CA THR A 177 4.83 -20.82 -14.88
C THR A 177 3.66 -20.69 -13.90
N ALA A 178 3.17 -19.48 -13.63
CA ALA A 178 2.04 -19.25 -12.74
C ALA A 178 0.77 -19.93 -13.28
N ALA A 179 0.08 -20.67 -12.42
CA ALA A 179 -1.04 -21.54 -12.83
C ALA A 179 -2.29 -21.42 -11.93
N ALA A 180 -2.19 -20.77 -10.77
CA ALA A 180 -3.32 -20.63 -9.84
C ALA A 180 -4.34 -19.59 -10.33
N THR A 181 -5.55 -19.63 -9.78
CA THR A 181 -6.61 -18.64 -10.09
C THR A 181 -6.57 -17.41 -9.17
N SER A 182 -5.77 -17.47 -8.11
CA SER A 182 -5.50 -16.37 -7.18
C SER A 182 -4.12 -16.56 -6.57
N TRP A 183 -3.56 -15.52 -5.95
CA TRP A 183 -2.39 -15.72 -5.12
C TRP A 183 -2.70 -16.59 -3.91
N PRO A 184 -1.76 -17.44 -3.49
CA PRO A 184 -1.92 -18.17 -2.24
C PRO A 184 -2.01 -17.19 -1.06
N SER A 185 -2.95 -17.44 -0.18
CA SER A 185 -3.15 -16.70 1.08
C SER A 185 -2.19 -17.19 2.15
#